data_8fd879b7d8f8e4462766628c998ec36b
#
_entry.id   8fd879b7d8f8e4462766628c998ec36b
#
_cell.length_a   1.000
_cell.length_b   1.000
_cell.length_c   1.000
_cell.angle_alpha   90.00
_cell.angle_beta   90.00
_cell.angle_gamma   90.00
#
_symmetry.space_group_name_H-M   'P 1'
#
loop_
_entity.id
_entity.type
_entity.pdbx_description
1 polymer ?
#
loop_
_entity_poly.entity_id
_entity_poly.type
_entity_poly.pdbx_seq_one_letter_code
_entity_poly.pdbx_strand_id
1 'polypeptide(L)'
;MTKRNLLKECFKLKEQKKGIASFLKKHGYSDNEIETFRTELKNYKEPVDECEQQFNWEAPKKQDNRLQDEPEWKSGLKFKEKYVYNKESDKYVIYLKAANGHIVLPGDTVRSLVANYSNWYGKEHSVNEICRNYKIPRNYFNEIKDVFNLTHDSEPITKEELLERNIEDITEDILEKKKFQLYQQFQKRSWEETEQAASKWFKMQEGVYNPFVNFINGWNPPEYTPIEYNGPDHHRNSYKTLLVGLSDIHFGAKTNPKSSYRNKGYSTREAVECLEEYAENIRDIVEERNYSFDTCVLASLGDILHTTGAGFTTKGTMLVHDCIKEEQFNAAFDSITQFISSLLTLFPQVEVKSVKGNHNDFGDYVLFKTLEAYFRAEPRITFDNFQTDHGLFKINKCLFIISHGYSAEYKGRIPTAGKARESYITNLFLSKPEELIGVSQKILLTADQHHLEMREYAEFEHYMLSTAVRGDAHSEAMGMNNQARQSCFVVGEEGIKEIVYCYSK
;
A
#
# COMPACT_ATOMS: atom_id res chain seq x y z
N MET A 1 -9.36 27.58 -0.82
CA MET A 1 -9.88 26.77 -1.95
C MET A 1 -10.55 27.70 -2.94
N THR A 2 -10.31 27.62 -4.26
CA THR A 2 -10.99 28.50 -5.22
C THR A 2 -12.45 28.07 -5.35
N LYS A 3 -13.36 29.02 -5.67
CA LYS A 3 -14.81 28.74 -5.86
C LYS A 3 -15.04 27.62 -6.87
N ARG A 4 -14.21 27.53 -7.93
CA ARG A 4 -14.25 26.48 -8.95
C ARG A 4 -13.92 25.09 -8.39
N ASN A 5 -12.90 24.98 -7.56
CA ASN A 5 -12.53 23.71 -6.91
C ASN A 5 -13.59 23.25 -5.91
N LEU A 6 -14.22 24.21 -5.21
CA LEU A 6 -15.28 23.91 -4.28
C LEU A 6 -16.55 23.40 -4.99
N LEU A 7 -16.91 23.96 -6.15
CA LEU A 7 -18.02 23.47 -6.99
C LEU A 7 -17.76 22.06 -7.51
N LYS A 8 -16.51 21.75 -7.92
CA LYS A 8 -16.11 20.42 -8.38
C LYS A 8 -16.24 19.37 -7.26
N GLU A 9 -15.81 19.69 -6.04
CA GLU A 9 -15.96 18.80 -4.89
C GLU A 9 -17.42 18.62 -4.45
N CYS A 10 -18.22 19.69 -4.48
CA CYS A 10 -19.66 19.58 -4.19
C CYS A 10 -20.40 18.78 -5.25
N PHE A 11 -19.98 18.84 -6.52
CA PHE A 11 -20.54 18.02 -7.60
C PHE A 11 -20.28 16.54 -7.37
N LYS A 12 -19.05 16.16 -7.03
CA LYS A 12 -18.68 14.78 -6.66
C LYS A 12 -19.47 14.27 -5.45
N LEU A 13 -19.65 15.11 -4.42
CA LEU A 13 -20.46 14.75 -3.25
C LEU A 13 -21.93 14.54 -3.60
N LYS A 14 -22.46 15.31 -4.56
CA LYS A 14 -23.82 15.14 -5.08
C LYS A 14 -23.99 13.79 -5.77
N GLU A 15 -23.04 13.39 -6.63
CA GLU A 15 -23.05 12.09 -7.29
C GLU A 15 -22.95 10.93 -6.30
N GLN A 16 -22.17 11.09 -5.23
CA GLN A 16 -22.03 10.10 -4.16
C GLN A 16 -23.21 10.10 -3.16
N LYS A 17 -24.25 10.91 -3.36
CA LYS A 17 -25.39 11.10 -2.42
C LYS A 17 -24.97 11.52 -1.01
N LYS A 18 -23.84 12.22 -0.86
CA LYS A 18 -23.30 12.70 0.42
C LYS A 18 -23.80 14.12 0.73
N GLY A 19 -23.78 14.49 2.02
CA GLY A 19 -24.32 15.75 2.51
C GLY A 19 -23.48 16.98 2.17
N ILE A 20 -23.82 17.65 1.07
CA ILE A 20 -23.15 18.88 0.59
C ILE A 20 -23.22 20.02 1.63
N ALA A 21 -24.36 20.17 2.31
CA ALA A 21 -24.53 21.22 3.32
C ALA A 21 -23.56 21.07 4.50
N SER A 22 -23.35 19.84 4.96
CA SER A 22 -22.38 19.54 6.03
C SER A 22 -20.95 19.85 5.60
N PHE A 23 -20.61 19.53 4.35
CA PHE A 23 -19.29 19.84 3.77
C PHE A 23 -19.06 21.34 3.68
N LEU A 24 -20.02 22.12 3.18
CA LEU A 24 -19.88 23.57 3.04
C LEU A 24 -19.85 24.27 4.42
N LYS A 25 -20.65 23.84 5.39
CA LYS A 25 -20.58 24.37 6.78
C LYS A 25 -19.20 24.16 7.41
N LYS A 26 -18.58 23.00 7.18
CA LYS A 26 -17.22 22.70 7.65
C LYS A 26 -16.17 23.63 7.06
N HIS A 27 -16.44 24.23 5.89
CA HIS A 27 -15.57 25.21 5.22
C HIS A 27 -15.97 26.65 5.50
N GLY A 28 -16.86 26.91 6.48
CA GLY A 28 -17.20 28.24 6.97
C GLY A 28 -18.29 28.97 6.22
N TYR A 29 -19.08 28.29 5.39
CA TYR A 29 -20.20 28.90 4.64
C TYR A 29 -21.47 28.99 5.49
N SER A 30 -22.12 30.14 5.44
CA SER A 30 -23.43 30.38 6.07
C SER A 30 -24.58 29.69 5.32
N ASP A 31 -25.74 29.52 5.97
CA ASP A 31 -26.89 28.85 5.38
C ASP A 31 -27.40 29.54 4.09
N ASN A 32 -27.32 30.89 4.01
CA ASN A 32 -27.68 31.63 2.80
C ASN A 32 -26.70 31.39 1.64
N GLU A 33 -25.41 31.32 1.94
CA GLU A 33 -24.38 31.01 0.93
C GLU A 33 -24.49 29.57 0.45
N ILE A 34 -24.86 28.64 1.31
CA ILE A 34 -25.10 27.24 0.95
C ILE A 34 -26.26 27.10 -0.03
N GLU A 35 -27.34 27.88 0.14
CA GLU A 35 -28.50 27.85 -0.78
C GLU A 35 -28.15 28.44 -2.14
N THR A 36 -27.37 29.53 -2.16
CA THR A 36 -26.81 30.09 -3.39
C THR A 36 -25.91 29.08 -4.12
N PHE A 37 -25.04 28.40 -3.39
CA PHE A 37 -24.16 27.36 -3.91
C PHE A 37 -24.92 26.14 -4.48
N ARG A 38 -26.01 25.75 -3.86
CA ARG A 38 -26.89 24.69 -4.37
C ARG A 38 -27.54 25.05 -5.70
N THR A 39 -27.89 26.32 -5.88
CA THR A 39 -28.47 26.84 -7.13
C THR A 39 -27.42 26.85 -8.23
N GLU A 40 -26.19 27.32 -7.93
CA GLU A 40 -25.08 27.27 -8.85
C GLU A 40 -24.70 25.83 -9.24
N LEU A 41 -24.73 24.90 -8.29
CA LEU A 41 -24.41 23.49 -8.51
C LEU A 41 -25.43 22.76 -9.43
N LYS A 42 -26.69 23.23 -9.48
CA LYS A 42 -27.69 22.71 -10.45
C LYS A 42 -27.29 23.01 -11.90
N ASN A 43 -26.62 24.14 -12.12
CA ASN A 43 -26.21 24.63 -13.42
C ASN A 43 -24.73 24.32 -13.74
N TYR A 44 -24.01 23.74 -12.77
CA TYR A 44 -22.60 23.37 -12.95
C TYR A 44 -22.49 22.16 -13.87
N LYS A 45 -21.79 22.34 -14.99
CA LYS A 45 -21.33 21.25 -15.85
C LYS A 45 -19.84 21.07 -15.59
N GLU A 46 -19.40 19.86 -15.28
CA GLU A 46 -17.98 19.56 -15.14
C GLU A 46 -17.29 19.90 -16.48
N PRO A 47 -16.25 20.73 -16.49
CA PRO A 47 -15.47 20.91 -17.70
C PRO A 47 -14.88 19.55 -18.08
N VAL A 48 -15.11 19.12 -19.29
CA VAL A 48 -14.45 17.95 -19.86
C VAL A 48 -12.94 18.24 -19.80
N ASP A 49 -12.17 17.36 -19.18
CA ASP A 49 -10.72 17.52 -19.08
C ASP A 49 -10.15 17.60 -20.50
N GLU A 50 -9.34 18.60 -20.78
CA GLU A 50 -8.69 18.79 -22.09
C GLU A 50 -7.81 17.58 -22.49
N CYS A 51 -7.43 16.72 -21.54
CA CYS A 51 -6.80 15.43 -21.83
C CYS A 51 -7.71 14.39 -22.53
N GLU A 52 -9.03 14.45 -22.35
CA GLU A 52 -9.95 13.60 -23.12
C GLU A 52 -10.15 14.15 -24.54
N GLN A 53 -9.83 15.44 -24.79
CA GLN A 53 -9.89 16.04 -26.13
C GLN A 53 -8.67 15.66 -27.00
N GLN A 54 -7.60 15.09 -26.47
CA GLN A 54 -6.44 14.64 -27.27
C GLN A 54 -6.65 13.24 -27.88
N PHE A 55 -7.62 12.48 -27.44
CA PHE A 55 -8.16 11.40 -28.23
C PHE A 55 -9.26 11.93 -29.15
N ASN A 56 -8.89 12.84 -30.02
CA ASN A 56 -9.65 13.16 -31.20
C ASN A 56 -9.68 11.89 -32.07
N TRP A 57 -10.62 11.00 -31.78
CA TRP A 57 -11.14 10.18 -32.82
C TRP A 57 -11.87 11.12 -33.77
N GLU A 58 -11.16 11.66 -34.77
CA GLU A 58 -11.78 12.23 -35.92
C GLU A 58 -12.56 11.08 -36.56
N ALA A 59 -13.85 11.02 -36.26
CA ALA A 59 -14.76 10.29 -37.12
C ALA A 59 -14.42 10.68 -38.54
N PRO A 60 -14.18 9.70 -39.44
CA PRO A 60 -13.79 10.03 -40.81
C PRO A 60 -14.84 10.98 -41.37
N LYS A 61 -14.46 12.22 -41.58
CA LYS A 61 -15.32 13.35 -42.00
C LYS A 61 -16.00 13.16 -43.34
N LYS A 62 -15.82 11.99 -43.97
CA LYS A 62 -16.38 11.66 -45.29
C LYS A 62 -16.90 10.26 -45.30
N GLN A 63 -18.08 9.98 -44.86
CA GLN A 63 -18.92 8.81 -45.14
C GLN A 63 -19.60 8.12 -43.96
N ASP A 64 -19.70 8.74 -42.82
CA ASP A 64 -20.54 8.15 -41.77
C ASP A 64 -21.95 8.76 -41.85
N ASN A 65 -22.76 8.30 -42.82
CA ASN A 65 -24.19 8.61 -42.95
C ASN A 65 -25.03 8.10 -41.79
N ARG A 66 -24.40 7.63 -40.69
CA ARG A 66 -25.07 7.08 -39.52
C ARG A 66 -25.36 8.11 -38.44
N LEU A 67 -24.56 9.18 -38.36
CA LEU A 67 -24.85 10.34 -37.54
C LEU A 67 -25.56 11.35 -38.41
N GLN A 68 -26.86 11.44 -38.31
CA GLN A 68 -27.70 12.36 -39.09
C GLN A 68 -28.48 13.26 -38.13
N ASP A 69 -28.79 14.46 -38.59
CA ASP A 69 -29.78 15.29 -37.91
C ASP A 69 -31.09 14.53 -37.73
N GLU A 70 -31.90 14.93 -36.78
CA GLU A 70 -33.14 14.27 -36.47
C GLU A 70 -34.03 14.24 -37.73
N PRO A 71 -34.46 13.04 -38.17
CA PRO A 71 -35.28 12.95 -39.39
C PRO A 71 -36.58 13.76 -39.23
N GLU A 72 -37.04 14.40 -40.31
CA GLU A 72 -38.22 15.23 -40.29
C GLU A 72 -39.46 14.54 -39.72
N TRP A 73 -39.63 13.22 -39.97
CA TRP A 73 -40.72 12.42 -39.40
C TRP A 73 -40.63 12.20 -37.88
N LYS A 74 -39.56 12.66 -37.24
CA LYS A 74 -39.31 12.61 -35.82
C LYS A 74 -39.36 14.00 -35.15
N SER A 75 -39.48 15.07 -35.92
CA SER A 75 -39.53 16.41 -35.37
C SER A 75 -40.74 16.54 -34.40
N GLY A 76 -40.43 16.88 -33.13
CA GLY A 76 -41.42 17.03 -32.09
C GLY A 76 -41.66 15.79 -31.19
N LEU A 77 -41.09 14.63 -31.44
CA LEU A 77 -41.17 13.46 -30.55
C LEU A 77 -40.13 13.58 -29.41
N LYS A 78 -40.62 13.66 -28.17
CA LYS A 78 -39.74 13.48 -26.99
C LYS A 78 -39.35 12.01 -26.90
N PHE A 79 -38.06 11.70 -26.92
CA PHE A 79 -37.52 10.35 -26.75
C PHE A 79 -37.94 9.79 -25.39
N LYS A 80 -39.08 9.11 -25.30
CA LYS A 80 -39.43 8.24 -24.17
C LYS A 80 -38.91 6.82 -24.37
N GLU A 81 -38.72 6.39 -25.63
CA GLU A 81 -38.26 5.07 -26.02
C GLU A 81 -36.81 5.14 -26.44
N LYS A 82 -36.08 4.07 -26.19
CA LYS A 82 -34.64 3.97 -26.51
C LYS A 82 -34.36 3.97 -28.03
N TYR A 83 -35.37 3.60 -28.84
CA TYR A 83 -35.31 3.65 -30.31
C TYR A 83 -36.67 3.86 -30.90
N VAL A 84 -36.71 4.25 -32.18
CA VAL A 84 -37.93 4.29 -33.00
C VAL A 84 -37.67 3.64 -34.32
N TYR A 85 -38.57 2.80 -34.78
CA TYR A 85 -38.54 2.16 -36.08
C TYR A 85 -39.53 2.79 -37.04
N ASN A 86 -39.06 3.21 -38.21
CA ASN A 86 -39.91 3.69 -39.30
C ASN A 86 -40.12 2.57 -40.32
N LYS A 87 -41.34 2.09 -40.43
CA LYS A 87 -41.71 0.99 -41.36
C LYS A 87 -41.62 1.39 -42.83
N GLU A 88 -41.94 2.64 -43.19
CA GLU A 88 -41.98 3.11 -44.58
C GLU A 88 -40.56 3.19 -45.17
N SER A 89 -39.62 3.66 -44.41
CA SER A 89 -38.20 3.78 -44.85
C SER A 89 -37.31 2.62 -44.41
N ASP A 90 -37.82 1.64 -43.68
CA ASP A 90 -37.09 0.52 -43.04
C ASP A 90 -35.82 1.02 -42.29
N LYS A 91 -35.97 1.99 -41.38
CA LYS A 91 -34.89 2.57 -40.62
C LYS A 91 -35.17 2.58 -39.14
N TYR A 92 -34.11 2.31 -38.32
CA TYR A 92 -34.09 2.49 -36.89
C TYR A 92 -33.38 3.78 -36.54
N VAL A 93 -33.97 4.60 -35.69
CA VAL A 93 -33.32 5.75 -35.05
C VAL A 93 -33.09 5.39 -33.59
N ILE A 94 -31.84 5.35 -33.15
CA ILE A 94 -31.42 4.86 -31.85
C ILE A 94 -30.69 6.00 -31.14
N TYR A 95 -31.11 6.34 -29.92
CA TYR A 95 -30.42 7.32 -29.09
C TYR A 95 -29.27 6.66 -28.36
N LEU A 96 -28.06 7.19 -28.53
CA LEU A 96 -26.83 6.72 -27.87
C LEU A 96 -26.23 7.83 -27.00
N LYS A 97 -26.04 7.54 -25.71
CA LYS A 97 -25.39 8.46 -24.78
C LYS A 97 -23.93 8.72 -25.16
N ALA A 98 -23.23 7.69 -25.60
CA ALA A 98 -21.85 7.79 -26.04
C ALA A 98 -21.65 8.70 -27.27
N ALA A 99 -22.68 8.84 -28.10
CA ALA A 99 -22.69 9.78 -29.24
C ALA A 99 -23.23 11.16 -28.87
N ASN A 100 -23.78 11.30 -27.67
CA ASN A 100 -24.56 12.48 -27.23
C ASN A 100 -25.63 12.87 -28.26
N GLY A 101 -26.27 11.89 -28.89
CA GLY A 101 -27.23 12.08 -29.97
C GLY A 101 -27.86 10.77 -30.42
N HIS A 102 -28.39 10.76 -31.63
CA HIS A 102 -28.98 9.56 -32.22
C HIS A 102 -28.24 9.13 -33.48
N ILE A 103 -28.31 7.84 -33.76
CA ILE A 103 -27.83 7.26 -35.01
C ILE A 103 -29.01 6.67 -35.78
N VAL A 104 -28.91 6.66 -37.13
CA VAL A 104 -29.90 6.06 -37.99
C VAL A 104 -29.27 4.84 -38.65
N LEU A 105 -29.85 3.66 -38.45
CA LEU A 105 -29.41 2.42 -39.02
C LEU A 105 -30.49 1.83 -39.96
N PRO A 106 -30.11 1.30 -41.12
CA PRO A 106 -31.04 0.52 -41.98
C PRO A 106 -31.58 -0.70 -41.23
N GLY A 107 -32.83 -1.05 -41.50
CA GLY A 107 -33.51 -2.16 -40.81
C GLY A 107 -32.84 -3.51 -41.04
N ASP A 108 -32.38 -3.77 -42.28
CA ASP A 108 -31.61 -4.95 -42.62
C ASP A 108 -30.28 -5.05 -41.82
N THR A 109 -29.59 -3.91 -41.62
CA THR A 109 -28.38 -3.84 -40.83
C THR A 109 -28.65 -4.20 -39.36
N VAL A 110 -29.73 -3.68 -38.76
CA VAL A 110 -30.11 -3.99 -37.39
C VAL A 110 -30.51 -5.45 -37.23
N ARG A 111 -31.35 -5.98 -38.14
CA ARG A 111 -31.75 -7.40 -38.15
C ARG A 111 -30.56 -8.33 -38.30
N SER A 112 -29.66 -8.04 -39.23
CA SER A 112 -28.43 -8.80 -39.42
C SER A 112 -27.48 -8.73 -38.21
N LEU A 113 -27.36 -7.56 -37.59
CA LEU A 113 -26.54 -7.37 -36.37
C LEU A 113 -27.12 -8.18 -35.20
N VAL A 114 -28.43 -8.16 -35.01
CA VAL A 114 -29.12 -8.95 -33.98
C VAL A 114 -28.94 -10.44 -34.23
N ALA A 115 -29.13 -10.91 -35.47
CA ALA A 115 -28.97 -12.31 -35.84
C ALA A 115 -27.51 -12.79 -35.60
N ASN A 116 -26.54 -12.03 -36.06
CA ASN A 116 -25.12 -12.39 -35.90
C ASN A 116 -24.66 -12.34 -34.45
N TYR A 117 -25.21 -11.46 -33.65
CA TYR A 117 -24.92 -11.43 -32.22
C TYR A 117 -25.58 -12.59 -31.44
N SER A 118 -26.79 -12.97 -31.81
CA SER A 118 -27.48 -14.12 -31.20
C SER A 118 -26.80 -15.44 -31.54
N ASN A 119 -26.23 -15.54 -32.75
CA ASN A 119 -25.47 -16.71 -33.23
C ASN A 119 -24.02 -16.75 -32.77
N TRP A 120 -23.57 -15.75 -31.99
CA TRP A 120 -22.18 -15.66 -31.52
C TRP A 120 -21.73 -16.84 -30.65
N TYR A 121 -22.63 -17.55 -30.01
CA TYR A 121 -22.32 -18.78 -29.26
C TYR A 121 -21.77 -19.90 -30.14
N GLY A 122 -21.96 -19.82 -31.44
CA GLY A 122 -21.38 -20.75 -32.41
C GLY A 122 -19.90 -20.54 -32.75
N LYS A 123 -19.18 -19.62 -32.09
CA LYS A 123 -17.75 -19.27 -32.30
C LYS A 123 -17.37 -18.57 -33.60
N GLU A 124 -18.31 -18.12 -34.43
CA GLU A 124 -17.95 -17.60 -35.75
C GLU A 124 -17.48 -16.12 -35.73
N HIS A 125 -17.94 -15.28 -34.79
CA HIS A 125 -17.55 -13.85 -34.79
C HIS A 125 -17.34 -13.27 -33.39
N SER A 126 -16.19 -12.65 -33.14
CA SER A 126 -15.96 -11.90 -31.91
C SER A 126 -16.72 -10.55 -31.93
N VAL A 127 -17.02 -9.95 -30.75
CA VAL A 127 -17.63 -8.61 -30.67
C VAL A 127 -16.82 -7.58 -31.48
N ASN A 128 -15.49 -7.68 -31.48
CA ASN A 128 -14.63 -6.79 -32.25
C ASN A 128 -14.79 -6.99 -33.74
N GLU A 129 -15.10 -8.20 -34.19
CA GLU A 129 -15.33 -8.54 -35.58
C GLU A 129 -16.70 -8.06 -36.05
N ILE A 130 -17.73 -8.22 -35.22
CA ILE A 130 -19.07 -7.62 -35.44
C ILE A 130 -18.94 -6.10 -35.55
N CYS A 131 -18.26 -5.45 -34.61
CA CYS A 131 -18.03 -4.00 -34.68
C CYS A 131 -17.32 -3.56 -35.96
N ARG A 132 -16.33 -4.33 -36.43
CA ARG A 132 -15.63 -4.06 -37.70
C ARG A 132 -16.53 -4.27 -38.92
N ASN A 133 -17.26 -5.39 -38.99
CA ASN A 133 -18.10 -5.74 -40.11
C ASN A 133 -19.23 -4.72 -40.33
N TYR A 134 -19.84 -4.26 -39.24
CA TYR A 134 -20.89 -3.24 -39.30
C TYR A 134 -20.35 -1.81 -39.17
N LYS A 135 -19.02 -1.63 -39.05
CA LYS A 135 -18.34 -0.33 -38.86
C LYS A 135 -18.99 0.48 -37.72
N ILE A 136 -19.32 -0.17 -36.63
CA ILE A 136 -19.89 0.44 -35.44
C ILE A 136 -18.82 0.47 -34.35
N PRO A 137 -18.51 1.64 -33.73
CA PRO A 137 -17.62 1.73 -32.59
C PRO A 137 -18.11 0.85 -31.43
N ARG A 138 -17.18 0.24 -30.68
CA ARG A 138 -17.51 -0.72 -29.61
C ARG A 138 -18.37 -0.13 -28.50
N ASN A 139 -18.15 1.14 -28.15
CA ASN A 139 -18.97 1.87 -27.17
C ASN A 139 -20.42 2.03 -27.68
N TYR A 140 -20.62 2.33 -28.98
CA TYR A 140 -21.97 2.42 -29.57
C TYR A 140 -22.63 1.04 -29.65
N PHE A 141 -21.88 0.02 -30.00
CA PHE A 141 -22.39 -1.34 -30.04
C PHE A 141 -22.87 -1.82 -28.66
N ASN A 142 -22.14 -1.50 -27.59
CA ASN A 142 -22.55 -1.84 -26.23
C ASN A 142 -23.90 -1.20 -25.85
N GLU A 143 -24.14 0.07 -26.23
CA GLU A 143 -25.41 0.72 -25.99
C GLU A 143 -26.53 0.16 -26.90
N ILE A 144 -26.23 -0.14 -28.17
CA ILE A 144 -27.17 -0.81 -29.10
C ILE A 144 -27.60 -2.16 -28.52
N LYS A 145 -26.66 -2.91 -27.98
CA LYS A 145 -26.92 -4.18 -27.30
C LYS A 145 -27.94 -4.02 -26.17
N ASP A 146 -27.75 -2.99 -25.32
CA ASP A 146 -28.65 -2.69 -24.20
C ASP A 146 -30.02 -2.17 -24.66
N VAL A 147 -30.05 -1.47 -25.79
CA VAL A 147 -31.30 -0.96 -26.38
C VAL A 147 -32.19 -2.09 -26.89
N PHE A 148 -31.59 -3.09 -27.53
CA PHE A 148 -32.32 -4.25 -28.11
C PHE A 148 -32.34 -5.46 -27.16
N ASN A 149 -31.84 -5.33 -25.92
CA ASN A 149 -31.71 -6.42 -24.93
C ASN A 149 -31.03 -7.67 -25.52
N LEU A 150 -29.99 -7.47 -26.33
CA LEU A 150 -29.29 -8.58 -26.95
C LEU A 150 -28.54 -9.38 -25.90
N THR A 151 -28.96 -10.62 -25.67
CA THR A 151 -28.30 -11.59 -24.82
C THR A 151 -27.81 -12.75 -25.66
N HIS A 152 -26.77 -13.44 -25.19
CA HIS A 152 -26.20 -14.55 -25.94
C HIS A 152 -27.09 -15.79 -26.02
N ASP A 153 -28.17 -15.86 -25.24
CA ASP A 153 -28.85 -17.11 -24.90
C ASP A 153 -30.33 -17.18 -25.27
N SER A 154 -30.88 -16.24 -26.05
CA SER A 154 -32.30 -16.38 -26.36
C SER A 154 -32.68 -15.77 -27.71
N GLU A 155 -33.30 -16.57 -28.50
CA GLU A 155 -34.30 -16.05 -29.45
C GLU A 155 -35.23 -15.17 -28.67
N PRO A 156 -35.59 -13.97 -29.18
CA PRO A 156 -36.52 -13.09 -28.46
C PRO A 156 -37.86 -13.83 -28.32
N ILE A 157 -38.25 -14.12 -27.10
CA ILE A 157 -39.55 -14.73 -26.82
C ILE A 157 -40.61 -13.80 -27.39
N THR A 158 -41.43 -14.30 -28.27
CA THR A 158 -42.54 -13.52 -28.88
C THR A 158 -43.61 -13.24 -27.82
N LYS A 159 -44.41 -12.22 -28.04
CA LYS A 159 -45.48 -11.85 -27.09
C LYS A 159 -46.54 -12.98 -26.96
N GLU A 160 -46.72 -13.75 -28.03
CA GLU A 160 -47.58 -14.91 -28.12
C GLU A 160 -47.01 -16.05 -27.25
N GLU A 161 -45.75 -16.36 -27.37
CA GLU A 161 -45.06 -17.38 -26.52
C GLU A 161 -45.03 -17.03 -25.03
N LEU A 162 -44.97 -15.72 -24.69
CA LEU A 162 -45.05 -15.23 -23.29
C LEU A 162 -46.45 -15.43 -22.69
N LEU A 163 -47.51 -15.37 -23.49
CA LEU A 163 -48.90 -15.57 -23.05
C LEU A 163 -49.26 -17.05 -22.91
N GLU A 164 -48.57 -17.94 -23.57
CA GLU A 164 -48.81 -19.40 -23.51
C GLU A 164 -48.01 -20.11 -22.41
N ARG A 165 -46.96 -19.47 -21.87
CA ARG A 165 -46.12 -20.05 -20.78
C ARG A 165 -46.72 -19.85 -19.41
N ASN A 166 -46.61 -20.87 -18.57
CA ASN A 166 -46.97 -20.81 -17.17
C ASN A 166 -46.03 -19.85 -16.39
N ILE A 167 -46.59 -19.13 -15.41
CA ILE A 167 -45.87 -18.16 -14.58
C ILE A 167 -44.69 -18.84 -13.83
N GLU A 168 -44.81 -20.11 -13.46
CA GLU A 168 -43.77 -20.89 -12.78
C GLU A 168 -42.57 -21.11 -13.69
N ASP A 169 -42.75 -21.48 -14.94
CA ASP A 169 -41.68 -21.70 -15.94
C ASP A 169 -40.96 -20.40 -16.26
N ILE A 170 -41.65 -19.27 -16.34
CA ILE A 170 -41.06 -17.95 -16.58
C ILE A 170 -40.21 -17.52 -15.38
N THR A 171 -40.67 -17.85 -14.15
CA THR A 171 -39.95 -17.51 -12.93
C THR A 171 -38.67 -18.34 -12.79
N GLU A 172 -38.70 -19.60 -13.18
CA GLU A 172 -37.54 -20.51 -13.16
C GLU A 172 -36.48 -20.07 -14.15
N ASP A 173 -36.86 -19.73 -15.40
CA ASP A 173 -36.01 -19.18 -16.43
C ASP A 173 -35.32 -17.84 -16.01
N ILE A 174 -36.07 -16.99 -15.34
CA ILE A 174 -35.53 -15.71 -14.80
C ILE A 174 -34.52 -15.97 -13.68
N LEU A 175 -34.80 -16.93 -12.81
CA LEU A 175 -33.89 -17.31 -11.71
C LEU A 175 -32.60 -17.95 -12.22
N GLU A 176 -32.69 -18.85 -13.23
CA GLU A 176 -31.51 -19.44 -13.85
C GLU A 176 -30.65 -18.37 -14.56
N LYS A 177 -31.26 -17.48 -15.33
CA LYS A 177 -30.54 -16.37 -15.98
C LYS A 177 -29.86 -15.48 -14.95
N LYS A 178 -30.51 -15.21 -13.83
CA LYS A 178 -29.95 -14.38 -12.76
C LYS A 178 -28.80 -15.07 -12.02
N LYS A 179 -28.90 -16.39 -11.78
CA LYS A 179 -27.81 -17.21 -11.24
C LYS A 179 -26.60 -17.20 -12.18
N PHE A 180 -26.82 -17.38 -13.47
CA PHE A 180 -25.74 -17.36 -14.47
C PHE A 180 -25.06 -15.99 -14.58
N GLN A 181 -25.83 -14.89 -14.55
CA GLN A 181 -25.27 -13.53 -14.52
C GLN A 181 -24.43 -13.26 -13.27
N LEU A 182 -24.90 -13.71 -12.10
CA LEU A 182 -24.15 -13.61 -10.85
C LEU A 182 -22.85 -14.45 -10.90
N TYR A 183 -22.92 -15.65 -11.46
CA TYR A 183 -21.75 -16.52 -11.65
C TYR A 183 -20.70 -15.89 -12.58
N GLN A 184 -21.12 -15.30 -13.70
CA GLN A 184 -20.22 -14.58 -14.62
C GLN A 184 -19.62 -13.33 -13.95
N GLN A 185 -20.39 -12.58 -13.16
CA GLN A 185 -19.86 -11.45 -12.41
C GLN A 185 -18.84 -11.88 -11.35
N PHE A 186 -19.05 -13.03 -10.72
CA PHE A 186 -18.12 -13.61 -9.75
C PHE A 186 -16.81 -14.04 -10.44
N GLN A 187 -16.90 -14.74 -11.58
CA GLN A 187 -15.73 -15.14 -12.36
C GLN A 187 -14.95 -13.92 -12.88
N LYS A 188 -15.65 -12.89 -13.35
CA LYS A 188 -15.00 -11.68 -13.83
C LYS A 188 -14.24 -10.95 -12.72
N ARG A 189 -14.83 -10.83 -11.51
CA ARG A 189 -14.14 -10.26 -10.35
C ARG A 189 -12.93 -11.07 -9.93
N SER A 190 -13.05 -12.39 -9.87
CA SER A 190 -11.93 -13.28 -9.57
C SER A 190 -10.79 -13.18 -10.60
N TRP A 191 -11.11 -13.01 -11.88
CA TRP A 191 -10.14 -12.78 -12.96
C TRP A 191 -9.44 -11.42 -12.81
N GLU A 192 -10.20 -10.36 -12.57
CA GLU A 192 -9.66 -9.01 -12.37
C GLU A 192 -8.74 -8.95 -11.14
N GLU A 193 -9.10 -9.63 -10.05
CA GLU A 193 -8.27 -9.75 -8.84
C GLU A 193 -6.98 -10.54 -9.12
N THR A 194 -7.07 -11.63 -9.88
CA THR A 194 -5.92 -12.46 -10.28
C THR A 194 -5.01 -11.70 -11.23
N GLU A 195 -5.55 -10.96 -12.20
CA GLU A 195 -4.80 -10.13 -13.14
C GLU A 195 -4.10 -8.95 -12.42
N GLN A 196 -4.77 -8.34 -11.44
CA GLN A 196 -4.16 -7.31 -10.60
C GLN A 196 -3.05 -7.87 -9.72
N ALA A 197 -3.24 -9.04 -9.13
CA ALA A 197 -2.22 -9.72 -8.34
C ALA A 197 -1.02 -10.11 -9.21
N ALA A 198 -1.25 -10.68 -10.39
CA ALA A 198 -0.21 -11.01 -11.36
C ALA A 198 0.54 -9.75 -11.85
N SER A 199 -0.18 -8.66 -12.15
CA SER A 199 0.44 -7.38 -12.54
C SER A 199 1.30 -6.78 -11.43
N LYS A 200 0.84 -6.84 -10.16
CA LYS A 200 1.64 -6.43 -9.01
C LYS A 200 2.89 -7.29 -8.85
N TRP A 201 2.76 -8.60 -9.03
CA TRP A 201 3.87 -9.55 -8.94
C TRP A 201 4.90 -9.32 -10.05
N PHE A 202 4.46 -9.12 -11.31
CA PHE A 202 5.36 -8.78 -12.41
C PHE A 202 6.08 -7.45 -12.20
N LYS A 203 5.38 -6.41 -11.72
CA LYS A 203 6.00 -5.12 -11.38
C LYS A 203 7.01 -5.25 -10.24
N MET A 204 6.74 -6.12 -9.27
CA MET A 204 7.68 -6.43 -8.19
C MET A 204 8.89 -7.21 -8.71
N GLN A 205 8.69 -8.18 -9.61
CA GLN A 205 9.80 -8.88 -10.26
C GLN A 205 10.68 -7.94 -11.09
N GLU A 206 10.08 -7.11 -11.94
CA GLU A 206 10.84 -6.18 -12.80
C GLU A 206 11.46 -5.03 -11.99
N GLY A 207 10.74 -4.49 -11.03
CA GLY A 207 11.17 -3.32 -10.27
C GLY A 207 12.11 -3.61 -9.10
N VAL A 208 12.08 -4.81 -8.53
CA VAL A 208 12.86 -5.15 -7.33
C VAL A 208 13.70 -6.41 -7.54
N TYR A 209 13.08 -7.52 -7.93
CA TYR A 209 13.77 -8.80 -7.99
C TYR A 209 14.84 -8.85 -9.09
N ASN A 210 14.52 -8.44 -10.31
CA ASN A 210 15.48 -8.46 -11.41
C ASN A 210 16.66 -7.48 -11.22
N PRO A 211 16.45 -6.22 -10.79
CA PRO A 211 17.57 -5.33 -10.42
C PRO A 211 18.42 -5.92 -9.30
N PHE A 212 17.81 -6.54 -8.29
CA PHE A 212 18.52 -7.18 -7.18
C PHE A 212 19.33 -8.41 -7.62
N VAL A 213 18.76 -9.29 -8.44
CA VAL A 213 19.49 -10.43 -9.03
C VAL A 213 20.63 -9.95 -9.92
N ASN A 214 20.40 -8.90 -10.72
CA ASN A 214 21.45 -8.31 -11.56
C ASN A 214 22.55 -7.66 -10.72
N PHE A 215 22.19 -7.00 -9.62
CA PHE A 215 23.15 -6.47 -8.66
C PHE A 215 23.99 -7.60 -8.02
N ILE A 216 23.35 -8.67 -7.53
CA ILE A 216 24.06 -9.81 -6.94
C ILE A 216 24.93 -10.52 -7.99
N ASN A 217 24.45 -10.72 -9.20
CA ASN A 217 25.21 -11.38 -10.26
C ASN A 217 26.38 -10.53 -10.79
N GLY A 218 26.26 -9.21 -10.73
CA GLY A 218 27.31 -8.27 -11.08
C GLY A 218 28.25 -7.89 -9.93
N TRP A 219 27.89 -8.28 -8.71
CA TRP A 219 28.62 -7.93 -7.51
C TRP A 219 29.77 -8.92 -7.30
N ASN A 220 31.01 -8.46 -7.55
CA ASN A 220 32.18 -9.12 -7.05
C ASN A 220 32.42 -8.61 -5.63
N PRO A 221 32.23 -9.45 -4.60
CA PRO A 221 32.51 -9.01 -3.25
C PRO A 221 33.99 -8.56 -3.22
N PRO A 222 34.30 -7.38 -2.68
CA PRO A 222 35.67 -7.00 -2.42
C PRO A 222 36.32 -8.10 -1.57
N GLU A 223 37.61 -8.33 -1.77
CA GLU A 223 38.37 -9.23 -0.88
C GLU A 223 38.09 -8.78 0.55
N TYR A 224 37.53 -9.68 1.34
CA TYR A 224 37.15 -9.36 2.71
C TYR A 224 38.46 -9.10 3.51
N THR A 225 38.58 -7.87 4.00
CA THR A 225 39.61 -7.53 4.99
C THR A 225 38.98 -7.67 6.37
N PRO A 226 39.48 -8.59 7.23
CA PRO A 226 38.97 -8.76 8.57
C PRO A 226 38.97 -7.44 9.35
N ILE A 227 37.87 -7.13 10.02
CA ILE A 227 37.77 -5.94 10.87
C ILE A 227 38.54 -6.25 12.16
N GLU A 228 39.54 -5.43 12.50
CA GLU A 228 40.31 -5.63 13.73
C GLU A 228 39.47 -5.26 14.95
N TYR A 229 39.50 -6.12 15.97
CA TYR A 229 38.94 -5.82 17.26
C TYR A 229 39.88 -4.90 18.05
N ASN A 230 39.37 -3.74 18.47
CA ASN A 230 40.13 -2.73 19.22
C ASN A 230 39.48 -2.37 20.55
N GLY A 231 38.51 -3.18 20.99
CA GLY A 231 37.81 -2.96 22.26
C GLY A 231 38.68 -3.21 23.48
N PRO A 232 38.17 -2.94 24.68
CA PRO A 232 38.88 -3.12 25.95
C PRO A 232 39.28 -4.56 26.19
N ASP A 233 40.45 -4.77 26.81
CA ASP A 233 40.92 -6.09 27.24
C ASP A 233 39.97 -6.75 28.24
N HIS A 234 39.57 -7.99 27.97
CA HIS A 234 38.54 -8.73 28.73
C HIS A 234 39.09 -9.41 30.00
N HIS A 235 39.78 -8.68 30.85
CA HIS A 235 40.30 -9.23 32.11
C HIS A 235 39.31 -9.18 33.29
N ARG A 236 38.05 -8.86 33.07
CA ARG A 236 37.03 -8.71 34.13
C ARG A 236 36.03 -9.89 34.18
N ASN A 237 35.81 -10.40 35.40
CA ASN A 237 34.94 -11.57 35.66
C ASN A 237 33.42 -11.36 35.50
N SER A 238 32.99 -10.37 34.79
CA SER A 238 31.54 -10.04 34.66
C SER A 238 31.23 -9.59 33.24
N TYR A 239 31.02 -10.55 32.39
CA TYR A 239 30.60 -10.28 31.01
C TYR A 239 29.14 -9.85 30.95
N LYS A 240 28.87 -8.86 30.13
CA LYS A 240 27.54 -8.37 29.82
C LYS A 240 27.33 -8.33 28.32
N THR A 241 26.09 -8.38 27.91
CA THR A 241 25.69 -8.18 26.51
C THR A 241 25.14 -6.77 26.37
N LEU A 242 25.58 -6.03 25.37
CA LEU A 242 24.93 -4.77 25.00
C LEU A 242 23.89 -5.06 23.91
N LEU A 243 22.60 -4.89 24.22
CA LEU A 243 21.57 -4.91 23.22
C LEU A 243 21.37 -3.49 22.70
N VAL A 244 21.57 -3.31 21.40
CA VAL A 244 21.46 -2.06 20.66
C VAL A 244 20.18 -2.07 19.86
N GLY A 245 19.21 -1.25 20.22
CA GLY A 245 17.95 -1.12 19.50
C GLY A 245 18.11 -0.21 18.28
N LEU A 246 17.65 -0.64 17.14
CA LEU A 246 17.62 0.15 15.90
C LEU A 246 16.22 0.14 15.33
N SER A 247 15.56 1.31 15.31
CA SER A 247 14.17 1.42 14.85
C SER A 247 13.85 2.75 14.22
N ASP A 248 12.91 2.75 13.28
CA ASP A 248 12.30 3.94 12.71
C ASP A 248 13.35 4.96 12.24
N ILE A 249 14.35 4.48 11.47
CA ILE A 249 15.38 5.32 10.85
C ILE A 249 14.84 6.03 9.63
N HIS A 250 13.98 5.37 8.85
CA HIS A 250 13.30 5.94 7.70
C HIS A 250 14.23 6.62 6.68
N PHE A 251 15.26 5.91 6.18
CA PHE A 251 16.02 6.40 5.04
C PHE A 251 15.09 6.76 3.89
N GLY A 252 15.22 7.97 3.37
CA GLY A 252 14.32 8.53 2.35
C GLY A 252 13.21 9.41 2.89
N ALA A 253 12.98 9.48 4.19
CA ALA A 253 11.99 10.39 4.76
C ALA A 253 12.36 11.85 4.53
N LYS A 254 11.34 12.68 4.29
CA LYS A 254 11.52 14.12 4.20
C LYS A 254 10.51 14.84 5.09
N THR A 255 11.01 15.52 6.11
CA THR A 255 10.19 16.41 6.93
C THR A 255 10.59 17.87 6.74
N ASN A 256 9.61 18.76 6.81
CA ASN A 256 9.86 20.19 6.65
C ASN A 256 10.08 20.83 8.04
N PRO A 257 11.24 21.47 8.32
CA PRO A 257 11.48 22.13 9.60
C PRO A 257 10.39 23.14 9.99
N LYS A 258 9.82 23.85 9.00
CA LYS A 258 8.78 24.87 9.22
C LYS A 258 7.41 24.28 9.59
N SER A 259 7.18 22.99 9.34
CA SER A 259 5.94 22.30 9.71
C SER A 259 6.01 21.61 11.06
N SER A 260 7.19 21.59 11.69
CA SER A 260 7.45 21.00 12.99
C SER A 260 7.57 22.06 14.06
N TYR A 261 6.99 21.83 15.23
CA TYR A 261 7.10 22.68 16.40
C TYR A 261 8.57 22.83 16.87
N ARG A 262 9.38 21.79 16.65
CA ARG A 262 10.81 21.79 17.02
C ARG A 262 11.72 22.48 16.00
N ASN A 263 11.20 22.92 14.86
CA ASN A 263 11.96 23.57 13.80
C ASN A 263 13.14 22.72 13.26
N LYS A 264 13.06 21.40 13.38
CA LYS A 264 14.06 20.44 12.88
C LYS A 264 13.48 19.69 11.69
N GLY A 265 14.25 19.60 10.62
CA GLY A 265 13.95 18.76 9.47
C GLY A 265 14.58 17.38 9.59
N TYR A 266 14.18 16.49 8.72
CA TYR A 266 14.76 15.16 8.56
C TYR A 266 14.84 14.79 7.08
N SER A 267 15.92 14.17 6.70
CA SER A 267 16.17 13.66 5.35
C SER A 267 17.10 12.44 5.43
N THR A 268 17.41 11.84 4.30
CA THR A 268 18.40 10.74 4.21
C THR A 268 19.74 11.13 4.81
N ARG A 269 20.15 12.41 4.66
CA ARG A 269 21.39 12.90 5.25
C ARG A 269 21.36 12.86 6.79
N GLU A 270 20.29 13.35 7.40
CA GLU A 270 20.14 13.31 8.85
C GLU A 270 20.03 11.86 9.37
N ALA A 271 19.47 10.93 8.57
CA ALA A 271 19.47 9.50 8.91
C ALA A 271 20.89 8.92 8.98
N VAL A 272 21.77 9.27 8.03
CA VAL A 272 23.19 8.90 8.05
C VAL A 272 23.90 9.46 9.28
N GLU A 273 23.78 10.79 9.50
CA GLU A 273 24.36 11.48 10.66
C GLU A 273 23.90 10.86 11.99
N CYS A 274 22.62 10.46 12.08
CA CYS A 274 22.07 9.81 13.26
C CYS A 274 22.74 8.47 13.57
N LEU A 275 23.04 7.64 12.56
CA LEU A 275 23.75 6.37 12.76
C LEU A 275 25.22 6.56 13.12
N GLU A 276 25.87 7.58 12.55
CA GLU A 276 27.25 7.94 12.93
C GLU A 276 27.32 8.38 14.40
N GLU A 277 26.45 9.31 14.81
CA GLU A 277 26.32 9.74 16.20
C GLU A 277 25.98 8.58 17.15
N TYR A 278 25.14 7.64 16.69
CA TYR A 278 24.77 6.46 17.47
C TYR A 278 25.96 5.53 17.69
N ALA A 279 26.78 5.31 16.66
CA ALA A 279 28.02 4.54 16.78
C ALA A 279 29.00 5.18 17.77
N GLU A 280 29.15 6.52 17.76
CA GLU A 280 29.96 7.27 18.73
C GLU A 280 29.42 7.10 20.16
N ASN A 281 28.12 7.28 20.39
CA ASN A 281 27.51 7.07 21.69
C ASN A 281 27.72 5.64 22.22
N ILE A 282 27.69 4.62 21.33
CA ILE A 282 27.97 3.24 21.74
C ILE A 282 29.43 3.07 22.15
N ARG A 283 30.35 3.72 21.45
CA ARG A 283 31.77 3.73 21.82
C ARG A 283 31.96 4.32 23.22
N ASP A 284 31.33 5.47 23.48
CA ASP A 284 31.38 6.12 24.81
C ASP A 284 30.82 5.18 25.89
N ILE A 285 29.73 4.45 25.61
CA ILE A 285 29.18 3.46 26.55
C ILE A 285 30.19 2.37 26.87
N VAL A 286 30.92 1.88 25.86
CA VAL A 286 31.89 0.79 26.01
C VAL A 286 33.12 1.29 26.77
N GLU A 287 33.62 2.51 26.47
CA GLU A 287 34.86 3.09 27.05
C GLU A 287 34.61 3.63 28.47
N GLU A 288 33.51 4.34 28.69
CA GLU A 288 33.21 4.99 29.98
C GLU A 288 32.65 4.06 31.04
N ARG A 289 31.90 3.02 30.62
CA ARG A 289 31.29 2.07 31.55
C ARG A 289 32.31 1.06 32.07
N ASN A 290 32.24 0.79 33.34
CA ASN A 290 33.11 -0.19 33.96
C ASN A 290 32.62 -1.65 33.75
N TYR A 291 32.09 -1.95 32.56
CA TYR A 291 31.62 -3.25 32.14
C TYR A 291 32.57 -3.87 31.11
N SER A 292 32.69 -5.20 31.14
CA SER A 292 33.26 -5.96 30.02
C SER A 292 32.09 -6.51 29.21
N PHE A 293 32.05 -6.19 27.93
CA PHE A 293 31.05 -6.71 27.01
C PHE A 293 31.70 -7.82 26.16
N ASP A 294 31.09 -8.98 26.08
CA ASP A 294 31.50 -10.10 25.23
C ASP A 294 30.72 -10.10 23.91
N THR A 295 29.48 -9.64 23.94
CA THR A 295 28.57 -9.68 22.80
C THR A 295 27.80 -8.37 22.66
N CYS A 296 27.64 -7.94 21.42
CA CYS A 296 26.66 -6.92 21.05
C CYS A 296 25.51 -7.58 20.28
N VAL A 297 24.28 -7.36 20.69
CA VAL A 297 23.08 -7.76 19.95
C VAL A 297 22.47 -6.52 19.32
N LEU A 298 22.55 -6.40 17.99
CA LEU A 298 21.85 -5.37 17.23
C LEU A 298 20.44 -5.84 16.90
N ALA A 299 19.45 -5.27 17.57
CA ALA A 299 18.05 -5.57 17.37
C ALA A 299 17.39 -4.50 16.47
N SER A 300 17.19 -4.82 15.20
CA SER A 300 16.43 -3.96 14.28
C SER A 300 14.94 -4.27 14.35
N LEU A 301 14.17 -3.23 14.69
CA LEU A 301 12.72 -3.33 14.85
C LEU A 301 11.94 -2.86 13.63
N GLY A 302 12.58 -2.69 12.48
CA GLY A 302 11.95 -2.32 11.22
C GLY A 302 11.88 -0.82 10.96
N ASP A 303 11.23 -0.46 9.87
CA ASP A 303 11.09 0.90 9.31
C ASP A 303 12.45 1.59 9.11
N ILE A 304 13.40 0.82 8.60
CA ILE A 304 14.69 1.33 8.17
C ILE A 304 14.54 2.10 6.85
N LEU A 305 13.77 1.55 5.90
CA LEU A 305 13.45 2.18 4.63
C LEU A 305 12.08 2.88 4.70
N HIS A 306 12.02 4.14 4.25
CA HIS A 306 10.83 4.98 4.41
C HIS A 306 9.69 4.59 3.46
N THR A 307 9.99 4.24 2.21
CA THR A 307 8.95 3.98 1.19
C THR A 307 9.21 2.71 0.41
N THR A 308 8.12 2.10 -0.08
CA THR A 308 8.20 1.12 -1.18
C THR A 308 8.60 1.81 -2.48
N GLY A 309 8.93 1.04 -3.51
CA GLY A 309 9.36 1.55 -4.81
C GLY A 309 8.45 2.56 -5.51
N ALA A 310 7.22 2.76 -5.02
CA ALA A 310 6.25 3.68 -5.58
C ALA A 310 6.01 4.94 -4.72
N GLY A 311 6.83 5.17 -3.67
CA GLY A 311 6.65 6.29 -2.74
C GLY A 311 5.49 6.11 -1.76
N PHE A 312 5.10 4.87 -1.51
CA PHE A 312 4.01 4.49 -0.60
C PHE A 312 4.53 3.55 0.49
N THR A 313 3.81 3.47 1.59
CA THR A 313 4.00 2.36 2.55
C THR A 313 3.52 1.05 1.94
N THR A 314 3.84 -0.08 2.55
CA THR A 314 3.30 -1.41 2.18
C THR A 314 1.78 -1.40 2.08
N LYS A 315 1.07 -0.60 2.86
CA LYS A 315 -0.40 -0.43 2.82
C LYS A 315 -0.92 0.57 1.80
N GLY A 316 -0.04 1.27 1.08
CA GLY A 316 -0.42 2.25 0.07
C GLY A 316 -0.66 3.67 0.59
N THR A 317 -0.20 4.03 1.78
CA THR A 317 -0.17 5.42 2.25
C THR A 317 0.95 6.16 1.53
N MET A 318 0.62 7.25 0.83
CA MET A 318 1.60 8.10 0.16
C MET A 318 2.42 8.89 1.16
N LEU A 319 3.74 8.85 1.02
CA LEU A 319 4.70 9.52 1.90
C LEU A 319 5.54 10.53 1.14
N VAL A 320 5.99 11.57 1.85
CA VAL A 320 6.95 12.53 1.31
C VAL A 320 8.36 11.98 1.50
N HIS A 321 9.13 11.92 0.43
CA HIS A 321 10.48 11.41 0.43
C HIS A 321 11.45 12.40 -0.23
N ASP A 322 12.75 12.30 0.07
CA ASP A 322 13.80 13.20 -0.44
C ASP A 322 14.60 12.58 -1.59
N CYS A 323 14.58 11.27 -1.75
CA CYS A 323 15.35 10.55 -2.74
C CYS A 323 14.60 9.33 -3.28
N ILE A 324 15.03 8.80 -4.42
CA ILE A 324 14.44 7.61 -5.01
C ILE A 324 14.77 6.35 -4.21
N LYS A 325 14.03 5.27 -4.43
CA LYS A 325 14.15 4.01 -3.67
C LYS A 325 15.55 3.39 -3.70
N GLU A 326 16.23 3.49 -4.84
CA GLU A 326 17.59 3.00 -5.03
C GLU A 326 18.58 3.78 -4.15
N GLU A 327 18.42 5.08 -4.05
CA GLU A 327 19.23 5.94 -3.17
C GLU A 327 18.91 5.69 -1.70
N GLN A 328 17.64 5.48 -1.34
CA GLN A 328 17.25 5.07 0.02
C GLN A 328 17.94 3.76 0.41
N PHE A 329 17.89 2.75 -0.47
CA PHE A 329 18.49 1.45 -0.22
C PHE A 329 20.01 1.54 -0.09
N ASN A 330 20.67 2.25 -1.00
CA ASN A 330 22.13 2.41 -0.97
C ASN A 330 22.58 3.14 0.29
N ALA A 331 21.94 4.26 0.63
CA ALA A 331 22.25 5.01 1.84
C ALA A 331 22.05 4.16 3.10
N ALA A 332 20.96 3.40 3.20
CA ALA A 332 20.71 2.50 4.31
C ALA A 332 21.76 1.38 4.38
N PHE A 333 22.07 0.74 3.25
CA PHE A 333 23.05 -0.33 3.17
C PHE A 333 24.45 0.15 3.60
N ASP A 334 24.90 1.26 3.04
CA ASP A 334 26.23 1.82 3.33
C ASP A 334 26.35 2.24 4.80
N SER A 335 25.34 2.97 5.30
CA SER A 335 25.35 3.46 6.69
C SER A 335 25.27 2.34 7.72
N ILE A 336 24.41 1.32 7.49
CA ILE A 336 24.30 0.18 8.42
C ILE A 336 25.53 -0.71 8.32
N THR A 337 26.15 -0.86 7.13
CA THR A 337 27.43 -1.55 6.98
C THR A 337 28.51 -0.89 7.81
N GLN A 338 28.62 0.45 7.77
CA GLN A 338 29.57 1.20 8.59
C GLN A 338 29.26 1.07 10.09
N PHE A 339 27.98 1.15 10.45
CA PHE A 339 27.52 0.99 11.83
C PHE A 339 27.89 -0.39 12.39
N ILE A 340 27.57 -1.48 11.67
CA ILE A 340 27.94 -2.86 12.05
C ILE A 340 29.47 -3.01 12.11
N SER A 341 30.20 -2.42 11.16
CA SER A 341 31.64 -2.44 11.17
C SER A 341 32.23 -1.76 12.43
N SER A 342 31.62 -0.63 12.85
CA SER A 342 31.98 0.04 14.10
C SER A 342 31.73 -0.85 15.31
N LEU A 343 30.59 -1.59 15.36
CA LEU A 343 30.32 -2.55 16.43
C LEU A 343 31.36 -3.68 16.46
N LEU A 344 31.78 -4.20 15.30
CA LEU A 344 32.79 -5.23 15.21
C LEU A 344 34.17 -4.76 15.68
N THR A 345 34.46 -3.45 15.68
CA THR A 345 35.69 -2.92 16.31
C THR A 345 35.60 -2.88 17.83
N LEU A 346 34.40 -2.79 18.39
CA LEU A 346 34.17 -2.60 19.83
C LEU A 346 33.82 -3.89 20.58
N PHE A 347 33.31 -4.89 19.87
CA PHE A 347 32.81 -6.14 20.48
C PHE A 347 33.44 -7.38 19.88
N PRO A 348 33.78 -8.39 20.70
CA PRO A 348 34.27 -9.67 20.22
C PRO A 348 33.27 -10.44 19.37
N GLN A 349 32.00 -10.33 19.69
CA GLN A 349 30.88 -10.99 18.96
C GLN A 349 29.76 -9.97 18.69
N VAL A 350 29.16 -10.06 17.50
CA VAL A 350 28.00 -9.26 17.12
C VAL A 350 26.89 -10.19 16.61
N GLU A 351 25.71 -10.05 17.15
CA GLU A 351 24.52 -10.75 16.67
C GLU A 351 23.53 -9.74 16.12
N VAL A 352 23.04 -9.95 14.91
CA VAL A 352 22.01 -9.09 14.28
C VAL A 352 20.70 -9.83 14.29
N LYS A 353 19.69 -9.23 14.92
CA LYS A 353 18.32 -9.73 14.98
C LYS A 353 17.42 -8.71 14.29
N SER A 354 16.70 -9.08 13.22
CA SER A 354 15.87 -8.11 12.49
C SER A 354 14.45 -8.60 12.27
N VAL A 355 13.49 -7.70 12.42
CA VAL A 355 12.09 -7.84 12.01
C VAL A 355 11.73 -6.76 11.00
N LYS A 356 10.66 -6.98 10.27
CA LYS A 356 10.17 -6.06 9.22
C LYS A 356 9.38 -4.91 9.83
N GLY A 357 9.49 -3.73 9.20
CA GLY A 357 8.61 -2.60 9.48
C GLY A 357 7.30 -2.64 8.68
N ASN A 358 6.51 -1.58 8.79
CA ASN A 358 5.25 -1.45 8.04
C ASN A 358 5.36 -0.52 6.82
N HIS A 359 6.42 0.28 6.73
CA HIS A 359 6.65 1.19 5.62
C HIS A 359 7.15 0.45 4.37
N ASN A 360 8.15 -0.40 4.52
CA ASN A 360 8.71 -1.23 3.44
C ASN A 360 9.15 -2.59 3.99
N ASP A 361 8.18 -3.44 4.29
CA ASP A 361 8.39 -4.74 4.94
C ASP A 361 9.35 -5.66 4.16
N PHE A 362 9.16 -5.75 2.83
CA PHE A 362 10.04 -6.54 1.98
C PHE A 362 11.41 -5.89 1.82
N GLY A 363 11.49 -4.57 1.69
CA GLY A 363 12.74 -3.84 1.57
C GLY A 363 13.62 -3.99 2.81
N ASP A 364 13.05 -3.89 4.00
CA ASP A 364 13.77 -4.10 5.26
C ASP A 364 14.34 -5.53 5.34
N TYR A 365 13.53 -6.54 4.99
CA TYR A 365 14.00 -7.93 4.96
C TYR A 365 15.16 -8.13 3.97
N VAL A 366 15.05 -7.59 2.76
CA VAL A 366 16.08 -7.68 1.72
C VAL A 366 17.35 -6.96 2.15
N LEU A 367 17.23 -5.79 2.79
CA LEU A 367 18.39 -5.04 3.30
C LEU A 367 19.22 -5.88 4.27
N PHE A 368 18.58 -6.48 5.28
CA PHE A 368 19.30 -7.32 6.26
C PHE A 368 19.81 -8.63 5.65
N LYS A 369 19.12 -9.19 4.66
CA LYS A 369 19.66 -10.33 3.89
C LYS A 369 20.90 -9.96 3.06
N THR A 370 20.94 -8.74 2.54
CA THR A 370 22.11 -8.23 1.81
C THR A 370 23.30 -7.98 2.76
N LEU A 371 23.04 -7.43 3.94
CA LEU A 371 24.04 -7.27 4.99
C LEU A 371 24.58 -8.62 5.47
N GLU A 372 23.75 -9.62 5.67
CA GLU A 372 24.16 -11.00 5.99
C GLU A 372 25.09 -11.57 4.91
N ALA A 373 24.76 -11.36 3.64
CA ALA A 373 25.59 -11.79 2.52
C ALA A 373 26.92 -11.01 2.45
N TYR A 374 26.91 -9.72 2.76
CA TYR A 374 28.09 -8.88 2.81
C TYR A 374 29.09 -9.34 3.89
N PHE A 375 28.60 -9.58 5.11
CA PHE A 375 29.43 -9.99 6.25
C PHE A 375 29.68 -11.50 6.35
N ARG A 376 29.30 -12.29 5.35
CA ARG A 376 29.40 -13.77 5.38
C ARG A 376 30.82 -14.32 5.68
N ALA A 377 31.84 -13.55 5.41
CA ALA A 377 33.25 -13.92 5.65
C ALA A 377 33.76 -13.50 7.04
N GLU A 378 32.97 -12.72 7.80
CA GLU A 378 33.35 -12.33 9.17
C GLU A 378 32.81 -13.36 10.18
N PRO A 379 33.70 -14.11 10.87
CA PRO A 379 33.28 -15.20 11.76
C PRO A 379 32.66 -14.70 13.08
N ARG A 380 32.81 -13.42 13.41
CA ARG A 380 32.36 -12.83 14.67
C ARG A 380 30.97 -12.26 14.59
N ILE A 381 30.28 -12.37 13.43
CA ILE A 381 28.92 -11.86 13.28
C ILE A 381 27.96 -12.97 12.85
N THR A 382 26.76 -12.94 13.42
CA THR A 382 25.64 -13.80 13.03
C THR A 382 24.40 -13.00 12.75
N PHE A 383 23.52 -13.51 11.89
CA PHE A 383 22.26 -12.86 11.50
C PHE A 383 21.07 -13.79 11.69
N ASP A 384 20.05 -13.29 12.39
CA ASP A 384 18.71 -13.88 12.45
C ASP A 384 17.72 -12.88 11.84
N ASN A 385 17.45 -13.06 10.54
CA ASN A 385 16.47 -12.25 9.81
C ASN A 385 15.11 -12.92 9.87
N PHE A 386 14.27 -12.52 10.83
CA PHE A 386 12.97 -13.12 11.06
C PHE A 386 12.01 -12.83 9.89
N GLN A 387 11.41 -13.90 9.36
CA GLN A 387 10.40 -13.77 8.30
C GLN A 387 9.02 -13.41 8.86
N THR A 388 8.83 -13.66 10.15
CA THR A 388 7.62 -13.33 10.92
C THR A 388 7.64 -11.90 11.42
N ASP A 389 6.50 -11.38 11.84
CA ASP A 389 6.37 -10.04 12.41
C ASP A 389 7.00 -9.93 13.81
N HIS A 390 7.42 -11.06 14.37
CA HIS A 390 8.04 -11.16 15.69
C HIS A 390 9.32 -12.00 15.63
N GLY A 391 10.37 -11.52 16.30
CA GLY A 391 11.58 -12.27 16.57
C GLY A 391 11.65 -12.66 18.03
N LEU A 392 11.96 -13.92 18.34
CA LEU A 392 12.16 -14.41 19.69
C LEU A 392 13.61 -14.90 19.84
N PHE A 393 14.31 -14.40 20.85
CA PHE A 393 15.68 -14.81 21.16
C PHE A 393 16.00 -14.61 22.64
N LYS A 394 17.08 -15.21 23.08
CA LYS A 394 17.51 -15.22 24.47
C LYS A 394 18.89 -14.55 24.63
N ILE A 395 19.02 -13.71 25.63
CA ILE A 395 20.30 -13.19 26.09
C ILE A 395 20.42 -13.57 27.58
N ASN A 396 21.34 -14.42 27.92
CA ASN A 396 21.46 -14.98 29.27
C ASN A 396 20.12 -15.57 29.78
N LYS A 397 19.60 -15.08 30.89
CA LYS A 397 18.29 -15.48 31.43
C LYS A 397 17.15 -14.55 31.01
N CYS A 398 17.36 -13.65 30.07
CA CYS A 398 16.34 -12.75 29.54
C CYS A 398 15.82 -13.26 28.21
N LEU A 399 14.52 -13.43 28.08
CA LEU A 399 13.85 -13.80 26.85
C LEU A 399 13.23 -12.55 26.21
N PHE A 400 13.67 -12.25 25.01
CA PHE A 400 13.21 -11.10 24.24
C PHE A 400 12.23 -11.50 23.14
N ILE A 401 11.16 -10.73 22.99
CA ILE A 401 10.40 -10.62 21.76
C ILE A 401 10.67 -9.25 21.17
N ILE A 402 11.11 -9.20 19.91
CA ILE A 402 11.17 -7.98 19.14
C ILE A 402 10.07 -7.97 18.09
N SER A 403 9.47 -6.82 17.87
CA SER A 403 8.45 -6.59 16.84
C SER A 403 8.44 -5.11 16.48
N HIS A 404 8.08 -4.79 15.23
CA HIS A 404 7.87 -3.38 14.90
C HIS A 404 6.70 -2.75 15.67
N GLY A 405 5.76 -3.54 16.17
CA GLY A 405 4.54 -3.05 16.83
C GLY A 405 3.31 -3.12 15.93
N TYR A 406 3.51 -3.44 14.68
CA TYR A 406 2.50 -3.69 13.68
C TYR A 406 2.57 -5.14 13.20
N SER A 407 1.43 -5.83 13.10
CA SER A 407 1.34 -7.16 12.50
C SER A 407 0.59 -7.10 11.17
N ALA A 408 1.26 -7.45 10.09
CA ALA A 408 0.64 -7.53 8.76
C ALA A 408 -0.40 -8.67 8.70
N GLU A 409 -0.14 -9.77 9.40
CA GLU A 409 -1.01 -10.95 9.46
C GLU A 409 -2.36 -10.64 10.11
N TYR A 410 -2.36 -9.87 11.18
CA TYR A 410 -3.58 -9.45 11.89
C TYR A 410 -4.17 -8.10 11.39
N LYS A 411 -3.63 -7.55 10.31
CA LYS A 411 -4.05 -6.27 9.71
C LYS A 411 -4.13 -5.11 10.72
N GLY A 412 -3.30 -5.13 11.75
CA GLY A 412 -3.33 -4.15 12.81
C GLY A 412 -2.10 -4.15 13.71
N ARG A 413 -2.06 -3.16 14.59
CA ARG A 413 -1.04 -3.04 15.61
C ARG A 413 -1.22 -4.13 16.66
N ILE A 414 -0.11 -4.53 17.30
CA ILE A 414 -0.19 -5.23 18.57
C ILE A 414 -1.14 -4.44 19.47
N PRO A 415 -2.09 -5.10 20.16
CA PRO A 415 -3.05 -4.38 21.00
C PRO A 415 -2.35 -3.34 21.88
N THR A 416 -2.76 -2.08 21.77
CA THR A 416 -1.99 -0.95 22.31
C THR A 416 -2.07 -0.83 23.83
N ALA A 417 -3.02 -1.49 24.49
CA ALA A 417 -3.15 -1.37 25.95
C ALA A 417 -3.92 -2.54 26.60
N GLY A 418 -3.73 -2.70 27.91
CA GLY A 418 -4.54 -3.51 28.79
C GLY A 418 -4.40 -5.02 28.59
N LYS A 419 -5.43 -5.75 29.06
CA LYS A 419 -5.45 -7.22 29.07
C LYS A 419 -5.31 -7.86 27.70
N ALA A 420 -5.73 -7.19 26.64
CA ALA A 420 -5.61 -7.72 25.28
C ALA A 420 -4.14 -7.82 24.85
N ARG A 421 -3.32 -6.79 25.12
CA ARG A 421 -1.86 -6.83 24.87
C ARG A 421 -1.20 -7.89 25.74
N GLU A 422 -1.52 -7.91 27.02
CA GLU A 422 -0.95 -8.85 27.97
C GLU A 422 -1.23 -10.30 27.54
N SER A 423 -2.48 -10.63 27.22
CA SER A 423 -2.86 -11.98 26.75
C SER A 423 -2.18 -12.34 25.42
N TYR A 424 -2.13 -11.43 24.49
CA TYR A 424 -1.50 -11.67 23.17
C TYR A 424 0.00 -11.97 23.33
N ILE A 425 0.73 -11.13 24.05
CA ILE A 425 2.19 -11.27 24.22
C ILE A 425 2.52 -12.47 25.12
N THR A 426 1.74 -12.71 26.17
CA THR A 426 1.91 -13.92 26.98
C THR A 426 1.77 -15.19 26.13
N ASN A 427 0.79 -15.24 25.23
CA ASN A 427 0.62 -16.37 24.32
C ASN A 427 1.80 -16.51 23.34
N LEU A 428 2.41 -15.41 22.88
CA LEU A 428 3.62 -15.48 22.06
C LEU A 428 4.79 -16.11 22.83
N PHE A 429 5.02 -15.71 24.07
CA PHE A 429 6.04 -16.35 24.92
C PHE A 429 5.74 -17.85 25.12
N LEU A 430 4.49 -18.20 25.37
CA LEU A 430 4.06 -19.60 25.57
C LEU A 430 4.08 -20.43 24.30
N SER A 431 4.18 -19.83 23.13
CA SER A 431 4.27 -20.56 21.84
C SER A 431 5.55 -21.38 21.70
N LYS A 432 6.59 -21.05 22.46
CA LYS A 432 7.88 -21.77 22.51
C LYS A 432 8.27 -22.04 23.97
N PRO A 433 7.63 -23.02 24.62
CA PRO A 433 7.83 -23.31 26.05
C PRO A 433 9.26 -23.74 26.38
N GLU A 434 9.97 -24.33 25.43
CA GLU A 434 11.38 -24.71 25.55
C GLU A 434 12.30 -23.50 25.81
N GLU A 435 11.97 -22.36 25.26
CA GLU A 435 12.74 -21.12 25.44
C GLU A 435 12.51 -20.49 26.83
N LEU A 436 11.46 -20.87 27.52
CA LEU A 436 11.15 -20.36 28.88
C LEU A 436 12.00 -21.02 29.97
N ILE A 437 12.72 -22.11 29.66
CA ILE A 437 13.52 -22.82 30.66
C ILE A 437 14.67 -21.93 31.15
N GLY A 438 14.72 -21.67 32.46
CA GLY A 438 15.76 -20.85 33.10
C GLY A 438 15.64 -19.34 32.80
N VAL A 439 14.50 -18.86 32.32
CA VAL A 439 14.22 -17.44 32.07
C VAL A 439 13.84 -16.77 33.40
N SER A 440 14.52 -15.67 33.75
CA SER A 440 14.22 -14.80 34.89
C SER A 440 13.42 -13.56 34.48
N GLN A 441 13.62 -13.05 33.25
CA GLN A 441 12.94 -11.85 32.75
C GLN A 441 12.45 -12.07 31.32
N LYS A 442 11.22 -11.64 31.05
CA LYS A 442 10.60 -11.62 29.70
C LYS A 442 10.43 -10.17 29.25
N ILE A 443 10.86 -9.87 28.07
CA ILE A 443 10.94 -8.49 27.55
C ILE A 443 10.33 -8.44 26.17
N LEU A 444 9.42 -7.49 25.97
CA LEU A 444 8.91 -7.10 24.65
C LEU A 444 9.54 -5.78 24.24
N LEU A 445 10.18 -5.74 23.08
CA LEU A 445 10.62 -4.50 22.43
C LEU A 445 9.74 -4.21 21.21
N THR A 446 9.20 -3.01 21.13
CA THR A 446 8.44 -2.53 19.95
C THR A 446 8.90 -1.15 19.50
N ALA A 447 8.40 -0.70 18.35
CA ALA A 447 8.64 0.58 17.70
C ALA A 447 7.33 1.16 17.10
N ASP A 448 7.30 1.70 15.87
CA ASP A 448 6.15 2.16 15.07
C ASP A 448 5.49 3.46 15.56
N GLN A 449 5.45 3.73 16.86
CA GLN A 449 4.74 4.90 17.38
C GLN A 449 5.65 6.10 17.66
N HIS A 450 6.90 6.01 17.28
CA HIS A 450 7.89 7.07 17.34
C HIS A 450 8.08 7.73 18.72
N HIS A 451 7.65 7.09 19.84
CA HIS A 451 7.84 7.61 21.18
C HIS A 451 8.33 6.52 22.14
N LEU A 452 9.04 6.95 23.18
CA LEU A 452 9.50 6.04 24.22
C LEU A 452 8.36 5.80 25.22
N GLU A 453 8.02 4.52 25.43
CA GLU A 453 7.14 4.08 26.51
C GLU A 453 7.78 2.88 27.22
N MET A 454 7.71 2.86 28.53
CA MET A 454 8.03 1.71 29.35
C MET A 454 6.80 1.31 30.15
N ARG A 455 6.46 0.03 30.10
CA ARG A 455 5.33 -0.51 30.85
C ARG A 455 5.64 -1.90 31.40
N GLU A 456 5.38 -2.07 32.68
CA GLU A 456 5.44 -3.35 33.35
C GLU A 456 4.07 -4.05 33.29
N TYR A 457 4.06 -5.32 32.97
CA TYR A 457 2.92 -6.24 33.03
C TYR A 457 3.23 -7.35 34.06
N ALA A 458 2.23 -8.16 34.39
CA ALA A 458 2.41 -9.24 35.36
C ALA A 458 3.47 -10.27 34.93
N GLU A 459 3.56 -10.53 33.61
CA GLU A 459 4.38 -11.59 33.06
C GLU A 459 5.58 -11.13 32.23
N PHE A 460 5.67 -9.82 31.89
CA PHE A 460 6.75 -9.28 31.07
C PHE A 460 6.86 -7.75 31.20
N GLU A 461 7.98 -7.23 30.80
CA GLU A 461 8.20 -5.79 30.62
C GLU A 461 8.12 -5.43 29.14
N HIS A 462 7.51 -4.30 28.84
CA HIS A 462 7.42 -3.75 27.48
C HIS A 462 8.17 -2.43 27.38
N TYR A 463 9.07 -2.36 26.41
CA TYR A 463 9.77 -1.14 26.02
C TYR A 463 9.43 -0.83 24.58
N MET A 464 8.80 0.31 24.35
CA MET A 464 8.58 0.87 23.03
C MET A 464 9.69 1.87 22.75
N LEU A 465 10.43 1.65 21.66
CA LEU A 465 11.58 2.46 21.30
C LEU A 465 11.13 3.73 20.57
N SER A 466 11.92 4.78 20.68
CA SER A 466 11.69 6.02 19.95
C SER A 466 12.24 5.92 18.52
N THR A 467 12.10 6.97 17.75
CA THR A 467 12.51 7.10 16.34
C THR A 467 13.79 7.94 16.19
N ALA A 468 14.49 7.80 15.08
CA ALA A 468 15.52 8.73 14.64
C ALA A 468 14.92 9.98 13.96
N VAL A 469 13.69 9.91 13.46
CA VAL A 469 13.04 11.00 12.71
C VAL A 469 12.82 12.21 13.60
N ARG A 470 13.29 13.37 13.14
CA ARG A 470 13.17 14.66 13.84
C ARG A 470 12.04 15.46 13.18
N GLY A 471 11.15 16.04 14.01
CA GLY A 471 10.21 17.06 13.55
C GLY A 471 9.18 16.56 12.54
N ASP A 472 8.52 15.44 12.82
CA ASP A 472 7.40 14.96 12.01
C ASP A 472 6.08 15.64 12.44
N ALA A 473 5.52 16.45 11.55
CA ALA A 473 4.27 17.17 11.78
C ALA A 473 3.06 16.25 12.02
N HIS A 474 3.07 15.04 11.48
CA HIS A 474 1.99 14.06 11.67
C HIS A 474 2.01 13.51 13.10
N SER A 475 3.16 13.09 13.58
CA SER A 475 3.35 12.61 14.96
C SER A 475 3.08 13.72 15.97
N GLU A 476 3.53 14.95 15.69
CA GLU A 476 3.24 16.12 16.53
C GLU A 476 1.73 16.44 16.62
N ALA A 477 1.01 16.33 15.50
CA ALA A 477 -0.45 16.52 15.48
C ALA A 477 -1.22 15.45 16.27
N MET A 478 -0.63 14.27 16.45
CA MET A 478 -1.15 13.20 17.32
C MET A 478 -0.70 13.35 18.79
N GLY A 479 0.00 14.43 19.14
CA GLY A 479 0.51 14.68 20.49
C GLY A 479 1.83 13.95 20.81
N MET A 480 2.45 13.33 19.81
CA MET A 480 3.72 12.60 19.93
C MET A 480 4.88 13.57 19.70
N ASN A 481 5.24 14.36 20.70
CA ASN A 481 6.32 15.33 20.61
C ASN A 481 7.63 14.76 21.15
N ASN A 482 8.30 13.90 20.37
CA ASN A 482 9.42 13.09 20.84
C ASN A 482 10.78 13.69 20.52
N GLN A 483 11.76 13.37 21.38
CA GLN A 483 13.18 13.53 21.04
C GLN A 483 13.63 12.35 20.18
N ALA A 484 14.29 12.64 19.06
CA ALA A 484 14.97 11.62 18.27
C ALA A 484 16.06 10.97 19.14
N ARG A 485 15.95 9.66 19.32
CA ARG A 485 16.91 8.86 20.10
C ARG A 485 16.77 7.39 19.81
N GLN A 486 17.84 6.68 19.98
CA GLN A 486 17.87 5.23 19.99
C GLN A 486 18.17 4.74 21.42
N SER A 487 18.00 3.47 21.73
CA SER A 487 18.15 2.94 23.07
C SER A 487 19.06 1.73 23.11
N CYS A 488 19.99 1.70 24.07
CA CYS A 488 20.81 0.56 24.39
C CYS A 488 20.43 -0.02 25.74
N PHE A 489 20.53 -1.35 25.88
CA PHE A 489 20.25 -2.08 27.11
C PHE A 489 21.48 -2.88 27.51
N VAL A 490 21.98 -2.61 28.69
CA VAL A 490 23.04 -3.43 29.31
C VAL A 490 22.39 -4.64 29.96
N VAL A 491 22.56 -5.81 29.38
CA VAL A 491 21.93 -7.06 29.83
C VAL A 491 22.96 -7.87 30.61
N GLY A 492 22.67 -8.09 31.88
CA GLY A 492 23.44 -8.98 32.75
C GLY A 492 22.89 -10.42 32.73
N GLU A 493 23.40 -11.24 33.66
CA GLU A 493 22.98 -12.66 33.74
C GLU A 493 21.48 -12.80 34.07
N GLU A 494 20.96 -12.02 35.02
CA GLU A 494 19.61 -12.16 35.55
C GLU A 494 18.59 -11.16 34.96
N GLY A 495 19.06 -10.12 34.22
CA GLY A 495 18.16 -9.11 33.69
C GLY A 495 18.86 -7.87 33.14
N ILE A 496 18.05 -6.91 32.65
CA ILE A 496 18.51 -5.58 32.26
C ILE A 496 19.08 -4.87 33.50
N LYS A 497 20.31 -4.36 33.39
CA LYS A 497 21.01 -3.62 34.43
C LYS A 497 20.94 -2.11 34.24
N GLU A 498 20.97 -1.66 32.99
CA GLU A 498 20.97 -0.26 32.62
C GLU A 498 20.28 -0.06 31.26
N ILE A 499 19.61 1.06 31.09
CA ILE A 499 19.10 1.53 29.82
C ILE A 499 19.78 2.86 29.51
N VAL A 500 20.42 2.95 28.36
CA VAL A 500 21.11 4.15 27.92
C VAL A 500 20.42 4.71 26.69
N TYR A 501 20.07 5.99 26.76
CA TYR A 501 19.45 6.71 25.65
C TYR A 501 20.50 7.48 24.87
N CYS A 502 20.61 7.16 23.59
CA CYS A 502 21.52 7.80 22.65
C CYS A 502 20.73 8.84 21.84
N TYR A 503 20.93 10.09 22.19
CA TYR A 503 20.25 11.20 21.54
C TYR A 503 20.95 11.61 20.26
N SER A 504 20.19 11.83 19.22
CA SER A 504 20.67 12.50 18.02
C SER A 504 20.56 14.02 18.18
N LYS A 505 21.67 14.73 17.88
CA LYS A 505 21.82 16.21 18.06
C LYS A 505 20.98 17.04 17.08
#